data_518b0ac466946528b178c9e3d017a531
#
_entry.id   518b0ac466946528b178c9e3d017a531
#
_cell.length_a   1.000
_cell.length_b   1.000
_cell.length_c   1.000
_cell.angle_alpha   90.00
_cell.angle_beta   90.00
_cell.angle_gamma   90.00
#
_symmetry.space_group_name_H-M   'P 1'
#
loop_
_entity.id
_entity.type
_entity.pdbx_description
1 polymer ?
#
loop_
_entity_poly.entity_id
_entity_poly.type
_entity_poly.pdbx_seq_one_letter_code
_entity_poly.pdbx_strand_id
1 'polypeptide(L)'
;VLSYKHEGKIKIQLTNKLEVTADKMVLCCNAYLDNLNKDLRRKIMPVKTYVSAYTEIPNQVLSNYFKRKITVGDMLFVLNYFRLDGNNNLIFGGGVSYSNIDPINLENSLKKSIKKILPGIEKYKAWCTWSGHVAITANRFPHIGAINRDVYFAQGYSGHGLALTTMVGKML
;
A
#
# COMPACT_ATOMS: atom_id res chain seq x y z
N VAL A 1 17.80 -4.78 3.57
CA VAL A 1 18.67 -5.64 2.76
C VAL A 1 19.35 -4.78 1.71
N LEU A 2 20.67 -4.86 1.59
CA LEU A 2 21.47 -4.18 0.57
C LEU A 2 21.59 -5.00 -0.71
N SER A 3 21.88 -6.28 -0.55
CA SER A 3 22.09 -7.21 -1.66
C SER A 3 21.94 -8.64 -1.18
N TYR A 4 21.84 -9.56 -2.13
CA TYR A 4 21.96 -10.98 -1.87
C TYR A 4 22.76 -11.66 -2.98
N LYS A 5 23.39 -12.80 -2.65
CA LYS A 5 24.09 -13.69 -3.58
C LYS A 5 23.64 -15.12 -3.33
N HIS A 6 23.58 -15.91 -4.38
CA HIS A 6 23.26 -17.34 -4.32
C HIS A 6 24.49 -18.14 -4.75
N GLU A 7 25.20 -18.71 -3.76
CA GLU A 7 26.44 -19.48 -3.94
C GLU A 7 26.31 -20.79 -3.14
N GLY A 8 25.40 -21.67 -3.57
CA GLY A 8 25.02 -22.87 -2.82
C GLY A 8 24.00 -22.55 -1.71
N LYS A 9 24.33 -21.63 -0.82
CA LYS A 9 23.41 -20.98 0.12
C LYS A 9 23.19 -19.51 -0.28
N ILE A 10 22.11 -18.92 0.22
CA ILE A 10 21.79 -17.51 -0.05
C ILE A 10 22.41 -16.66 1.05
N LYS A 11 23.34 -15.79 0.68
CA LYS A 11 23.96 -14.82 1.57
C LYS A 11 23.29 -13.47 1.39
N ILE A 12 22.73 -12.91 2.45
CA ILE A 12 21.95 -11.68 2.45
C ILE A 12 22.70 -10.63 3.26
N GLN A 13 23.13 -9.55 2.61
CA GLN A 13 23.82 -8.42 3.25
C GLN A 13 22.82 -7.41 3.76
N LEU A 14 22.87 -7.08 5.04
CA LEU A 14 22.05 -6.08 5.68
C LEU A 14 22.72 -4.70 5.73
N THR A 15 21.92 -3.64 5.94
CA THR A 15 22.39 -2.24 6.02
C THR A 15 23.33 -1.99 7.21
N ASN A 16 23.19 -2.75 8.29
CA ASN A 16 24.03 -2.71 9.48
C ASN A 16 25.32 -3.56 9.38
N LYS A 17 25.72 -3.95 8.16
CA LYS A 17 26.88 -4.79 7.83
C LYS A 17 26.78 -6.24 8.32
N LEU A 18 25.65 -6.68 8.86
CA LEU A 18 25.42 -8.08 9.19
C LEU A 18 25.13 -8.89 7.93
N GLU A 19 25.52 -10.14 7.96
CA GLU A 19 25.19 -11.13 6.93
C GLU A 19 24.27 -12.21 7.50
N VAL A 20 23.25 -12.57 6.74
CA VAL A 20 22.35 -13.67 7.03
C VAL A 20 22.51 -14.74 5.96
N THR A 21 22.69 -15.99 6.36
CA THR A 21 22.74 -17.13 5.45
C THR A 21 21.44 -17.92 5.53
N ALA A 22 20.84 -18.25 4.38
CA ALA A 22 19.60 -18.99 4.30
C ALA A 22 19.66 -20.06 3.19
N ASP A 23 18.87 -21.10 3.33
CA ASP A 23 18.71 -22.12 2.29
C ASP A 23 17.72 -21.67 1.22
N LYS A 24 16.70 -20.91 1.64
CA LYS A 24 15.68 -20.33 0.73
C LYS A 24 15.38 -18.89 1.09
N MET A 25 14.95 -18.11 0.10
CA MET A 25 14.57 -16.70 0.26
C MET A 25 13.28 -16.41 -0.48
N VAL A 26 12.42 -15.58 0.12
CA VAL A 26 11.22 -15.04 -0.51
C VAL A 26 11.32 -13.52 -0.54
N LEU A 27 11.26 -12.93 -1.74
CA LEU A 27 11.23 -11.50 -1.96
C LEU A 27 9.79 -10.98 -1.88
N CYS A 28 9.42 -10.39 -0.75
CA CYS A 28 8.09 -9.82 -0.49
C CYS A 28 8.11 -8.29 -0.39
N CYS A 29 9.10 -7.63 -1.01
CA CYS A 29 9.33 -6.19 -0.90
C CYS A 29 8.27 -5.35 -1.63
N ASN A 30 7.53 -5.94 -2.57
CA ASN A 30 6.50 -5.27 -3.36
C ASN A 30 7.03 -3.97 -3.99
N ALA A 31 6.36 -2.82 -3.78
CA ALA A 31 6.76 -1.53 -4.33
C ALA A 31 8.14 -1.02 -3.84
N TYR A 32 8.67 -1.59 -2.77
CA TYR A 32 9.94 -1.20 -2.14
C TYR A 32 11.09 -2.14 -2.47
N LEU A 33 11.01 -2.87 -3.59
CA LEU A 33 12.06 -3.79 -4.03
C LEU A 33 13.37 -3.06 -4.41
N ASP A 34 13.26 -1.82 -4.86
CA ASP A 34 14.37 -0.95 -5.27
C ASP A 34 15.36 -1.66 -6.22
N ASN A 35 16.64 -1.60 -5.92
CA ASN A 35 17.70 -2.19 -6.74
C ASN A 35 18.05 -3.63 -6.34
N LEU A 36 17.33 -4.22 -5.38
CA LEU A 36 17.62 -5.56 -4.89
C LEU A 36 17.50 -6.63 -6.00
N ASN A 37 16.53 -6.46 -6.90
CA ASN A 37 16.41 -7.25 -8.12
C ASN A 37 15.83 -6.40 -9.26
N LYS A 38 16.67 -6.06 -10.23
CA LYS A 38 16.32 -5.15 -11.33
C LYS A 38 15.27 -5.74 -12.28
N ASP A 39 15.27 -7.03 -12.50
CA ASP A 39 14.34 -7.68 -13.44
C ASP A 39 12.93 -7.74 -12.84
N LEU A 40 12.80 -8.07 -11.56
CA LEU A 40 11.53 -8.00 -10.87
C LEU A 40 11.02 -6.57 -10.75
N ARG A 41 11.91 -5.61 -10.47
CA ARG A 41 11.54 -4.19 -10.38
C ARG A 41 10.92 -3.66 -11.68
N ARG A 42 11.44 -4.07 -12.84
CA ARG A 42 10.91 -3.67 -14.15
C ARG A 42 9.49 -4.19 -14.46
N LYS A 43 9.02 -5.17 -13.70
CA LYS A 43 7.68 -5.77 -13.87
C LYS A 43 6.59 -5.07 -13.08
N ILE A 44 6.95 -4.10 -12.25
CA ILE A 44 6.02 -3.35 -11.41
C ILE A 44 6.23 -1.85 -11.56
N MET A 45 5.14 -1.09 -11.43
CA MET A 45 5.16 0.37 -11.33
C MET A 45 4.77 0.76 -9.90
N PRO A 46 5.69 1.32 -9.10
CA PRO A 46 5.35 1.91 -7.81
C PRO A 46 4.47 3.15 -8.03
N VAL A 47 3.30 3.15 -7.40
CA VAL A 47 2.35 4.27 -7.44
C VAL A 47 2.09 4.72 -6.01
N LYS A 48 2.30 5.99 -5.73
CA LYS A 48 2.09 6.57 -4.41
C LYS A 48 0.61 6.81 -4.17
N THR A 49 0.10 6.41 -3.00
CA THR A 49 -1.28 6.61 -2.57
C THR A 49 -1.30 7.32 -1.22
N TYR A 50 -2.43 7.89 -0.83
CA TYR A 50 -2.53 8.76 0.32
C TYR A 50 -3.69 8.35 1.23
N VAL A 51 -3.49 8.55 2.53
CA VAL A 51 -4.50 8.29 3.57
C VAL A 51 -4.48 9.42 4.58
N SER A 52 -5.67 9.83 5.04
CA SER A 52 -5.83 10.77 6.16
C SER A 52 -6.67 10.16 7.27
N ALA A 53 -6.33 10.50 8.50
CA ALA A 53 -7.10 10.15 9.69
C ALA A 53 -7.69 11.41 10.33
N TYR A 54 -8.94 11.32 10.75
CA TYR A 54 -9.71 12.38 11.39
C TYR A 54 -10.23 11.88 12.74
N THR A 55 -9.77 12.47 13.81
CA THR A 55 -10.06 12.03 15.19
C THR A 55 -11.08 12.90 15.93
N GLU A 56 -11.36 14.11 15.41
CA GLU A 56 -12.17 15.11 16.10
C GLU A 56 -13.53 15.36 15.41
N ILE A 57 -14.03 14.37 14.63
CA ILE A 57 -15.36 14.48 14.03
C ILE A 57 -16.39 13.98 15.04
N PRO A 58 -17.41 14.81 15.41
CA PRO A 58 -18.45 14.40 16.33
C PRO A 58 -19.20 13.15 15.82
N ASN A 59 -19.49 12.21 16.71
CA ASN A 59 -20.24 10.98 16.37
C ASN A 59 -21.59 11.26 15.71
N GLN A 60 -22.27 12.34 16.08
CA GLN A 60 -23.53 12.76 15.47
C GLN A 60 -23.37 13.08 13.96
N VAL A 61 -22.22 13.66 13.57
CA VAL A 61 -21.92 13.93 12.16
C VAL A 61 -21.58 12.63 11.43
N LEU A 62 -20.77 11.77 12.03
CA LEU A 62 -20.40 10.49 11.45
C LEU A 62 -21.60 9.55 11.27
N SER A 63 -22.56 9.57 12.20
CA SER A 63 -23.76 8.73 12.14
C SER A 63 -24.70 9.04 10.96
N ASN A 64 -24.56 10.21 10.32
CA ASN A 64 -25.29 10.53 9.09
C ASN A 64 -24.80 9.67 7.91
N TYR A 65 -23.53 9.24 7.93
CA TYR A 65 -22.89 8.48 6.87
C TYR A 65 -22.69 7.00 7.23
N PHE A 66 -22.42 6.72 8.50
CA PHE A 66 -22.07 5.38 8.97
C PHE A 66 -23.14 4.84 9.93
N LYS A 67 -24.03 4.01 9.42
CA LYS A 67 -24.97 3.24 10.27
C LYS A 67 -24.34 2.01 10.90
N ARG A 68 -23.21 1.54 10.35
CA ARG A 68 -22.44 0.39 10.81
C ARG A 68 -20.94 0.65 10.57
N LYS A 69 -20.07 -0.04 11.30
CA LYS A 69 -18.61 -0.02 11.08
C LYS A 69 -18.28 -0.91 9.87
N ILE A 70 -18.38 -0.35 8.68
CA ILE A 70 -18.06 -1.00 7.41
C ILE A 70 -16.91 -0.26 6.72
N THR A 71 -16.22 -0.94 5.85
CA THR A 71 -15.31 -0.33 4.88
C THR A 71 -16.05 -0.09 3.59
N VAL A 72 -15.94 1.12 3.05
CA VAL A 72 -16.56 1.53 1.78
C VAL A 72 -15.46 1.87 0.80
N GLY A 73 -15.59 1.40 -0.44
CA GLY A 73 -14.78 1.81 -1.57
C GLY A 73 -15.69 2.21 -2.72
N ASP A 74 -15.34 3.26 -3.46
CA ASP A 74 -16.04 3.61 -4.70
C ASP A 74 -15.52 2.76 -5.88
N MET A 75 -16.10 2.96 -7.05
CA MET A 75 -15.73 2.24 -8.29
C MET A 75 -14.91 3.10 -9.25
N LEU A 76 -14.32 4.19 -8.79
CA LEU A 76 -13.48 5.04 -9.62
C LEU A 76 -12.17 4.33 -9.95
N PHE A 77 -11.55 4.66 -11.09
CA PHE A 77 -10.25 4.13 -11.47
C PHE A 77 -9.16 4.45 -10.42
N VAL A 78 -9.18 5.68 -9.89
CA VAL A 78 -8.48 6.08 -8.68
C VAL A 78 -9.51 6.11 -7.58
N LEU A 79 -9.70 4.96 -6.95
CA LEU A 79 -10.77 4.77 -5.97
C LEU A 79 -10.51 5.55 -4.69
N ASN A 80 -11.60 6.02 -4.09
CA ASN A 80 -11.59 6.46 -2.72
C ASN A 80 -12.09 5.32 -1.83
N TYR A 81 -11.52 5.19 -0.65
CA TYR A 81 -11.93 4.20 0.33
C TYR A 81 -11.93 4.82 1.73
N PHE A 82 -12.89 4.43 2.54
CA PHE A 82 -13.01 5.00 3.88
C PHE A 82 -13.72 4.04 4.84
N ARG A 83 -13.43 4.22 6.11
CA ARG A 83 -14.03 3.46 7.19
C ARG A 83 -13.88 4.20 8.52
N LEU A 84 -14.64 3.76 9.51
CA LEU A 84 -14.35 4.09 10.91
C LEU A 84 -13.43 3.02 11.52
N ASP A 85 -12.46 3.45 12.32
CA ASP A 85 -11.65 2.56 13.14
C ASP A 85 -12.39 2.10 14.42
N GLY A 86 -11.70 1.38 15.31
CA GLY A 86 -12.24 0.92 16.59
C GLY A 86 -12.76 2.05 17.48
N ASN A 87 -12.14 3.23 17.40
CA ASN A 87 -12.44 4.42 18.23
C ASN A 87 -13.36 5.43 17.54
N ASN A 88 -14.01 5.05 16.43
CA ASN A 88 -14.82 5.93 15.58
C ASN A 88 -14.04 7.06 14.89
N ASN A 89 -12.75 6.94 14.72
CA ASN A 89 -12.00 7.87 13.88
C ASN A 89 -12.25 7.55 12.41
N LEU A 90 -12.42 8.57 11.58
CA LEU A 90 -12.56 8.39 10.13
C LEU A 90 -11.16 8.22 9.50
N ILE A 91 -10.97 7.11 8.83
CA ILE A 91 -9.83 6.85 7.96
C ILE A 91 -10.32 6.98 6.51
N PHE A 92 -9.73 7.90 5.77
CA PHE A 92 -10.07 8.17 4.37
C PHE A 92 -8.82 8.05 3.49
N GLY A 93 -8.87 7.19 2.50
CA GLY A 93 -7.82 7.00 1.52
C GLY A 93 -8.30 7.37 0.12
N GLY A 94 -7.39 7.91 -0.69
CA GLY A 94 -7.69 8.29 -2.06
C GLY A 94 -6.54 9.07 -2.69
N GLY A 95 -6.68 9.33 -3.98
CA GLY A 95 -5.65 10.00 -4.75
C GLY A 95 -4.43 9.13 -5.03
N VAL A 96 -3.76 9.40 -6.13
CA VAL A 96 -2.52 8.72 -6.54
C VAL A 96 -1.53 9.71 -7.14
N SER A 97 -0.23 9.39 -7.02
CA SER A 97 0.83 10.05 -7.76
C SER A 97 1.65 9.00 -8.51
N TYR A 98 1.69 9.12 -9.82
CA TYR A 98 2.50 8.30 -10.70
C TYR A 98 3.95 8.84 -10.86
N SER A 99 4.14 10.14 -10.61
CA SER A 99 5.44 10.81 -10.65
C SER A 99 6.24 10.69 -9.35
N ASN A 100 5.65 10.08 -8.32
CA ASN A 100 6.21 10.02 -6.97
C ASN A 100 6.36 11.39 -6.26
N ILE A 101 5.85 12.45 -6.87
CA ILE A 101 5.84 13.81 -6.31
C ILE A 101 4.55 14.01 -5.53
N ASP A 102 4.65 14.49 -4.31
CA ASP A 102 3.49 14.80 -3.48
C ASP A 102 2.81 16.09 -3.98
N PRO A 103 1.47 16.16 -3.94
CA PRO A 103 0.76 17.41 -4.14
C PRO A 103 1.24 18.47 -3.13
N ILE A 104 1.41 19.72 -3.59
CA ILE A 104 1.85 20.84 -2.73
C ILE A 104 0.97 20.98 -1.48
N ASN A 105 -0.33 20.70 -1.61
CA ASN A 105 -1.26 20.68 -0.50
C ASN A 105 -2.09 19.39 -0.53
N LEU A 106 -1.49 18.33 -0.02
CA LEU A 106 -2.06 16.98 -0.01
C LEU A 106 -3.39 16.92 0.76
N GLU A 107 -3.47 17.57 1.92
CA GLU A 107 -4.69 17.58 2.74
C GLU A 107 -5.86 18.20 1.98
N ASN A 108 -5.65 19.35 1.33
CA ASN A 108 -6.68 19.97 0.51
C ASN A 108 -7.09 19.14 -0.71
N SER A 109 -6.17 18.40 -1.27
CA SER A 109 -6.45 17.47 -2.37
C SER A 109 -7.42 16.36 -1.93
N LEU A 110 -7.16 15.75 -0.76
CA LEU A 110 -8.04 14.75 -0.17
C LEU A 110 -9.38 15.34 0.29
N LYS A 111 -9.38 16.54 0.87
CA LYS A 111 -10.61 17.27 1.26
C LYS A 111 -11.57 17.50 0.09
N LYS A 112 -11.05 17.72 -1.13
CA LYS A 112 -11.91 17.83 -2.33
C LYS A 112 -12.65 16.53 -2.62
N SER A 113 -12.00 15.38 -2.45
CA SER A 113 -12.63 14.06 -2.60
C SER A 113 -13.61 13.78 -1.47
N ILE A 114 -13.24 14.07 -0.23
CA ILE A 114 -14.11 13.95 0.94
C ILE A 114 -15.39 14.77 0.76
N LYS A 115 -15.28 16.04 0.34
CA LYS A 115 -16.43 16.92 0.11
C LYS A 115 -17.45 16.32 -0.86
N LYS A 116 -17.00 15.58 -1.86
CA LYS A 116 -17.90 14.95 -2.85
C LYS A 116 -18.65 13.74 -2.29
N ILE A 117 -18.02 12.99 -1.38
CA ILE A 117 -18.52 11.70 -0.90
C ILE A 117 -19.17 11.83 0.48
N LEU A 118 -18.58 12.63 1.35
CA LEU A 118 -18.99 12.87 2.72
C LEU A 118 -19.09 14.38 2.98
N PRO A 119 -20.07 15.10 2.37
CA PRO A 119 -20.19 16.55 2.49
C PRO A 119 -20.25 17.01 3.95
N GLY A 120 -19.49 18.05 4.29
CA GLY A 120 -19.41 18.59 5.66
C GLY A 120 -18.26 18.01 6.49
N ILE A 121 -17.69 16.86 6.11
CA ILE A 121 -16.50 16.28 6.75
C ILE A 121 -15.23 17.07 6.38
N GLU A 122 -15.19 17.66 5.20
CA GLU A 122 -14.03 18.45 4.74
C GLU A 122 -13.72 19.68 5.61
N LYS A 123 -14.64 20.09 6.49
CA LYS A 123 -14.46 21.17 7.47
C LYS A 123 -13.51 20.82 8.59
N TYR A 124 -13.39 19.52 8.89
CA TYR A 124 -12.53 19.03 9.96
C TYR A 124 -11.08 18.96 9.49
N LYS A 125 -10.16 19.16 10.41
CA LYS A 125 -8.73 19.02 10.17
C LYS A 125 -8.33 17.55 10.31
N ALA A 126 -7.50 17.07 9.40
CA ALA A 126 -6.89 15.77 9.55
C ALA A 126 -5.91 15.81 10.74
N TRP A 127 -6.00 14.81 11.62
CA TRP A 127 -4.98 14.59 12.65
C TRP A 127 -3.64 14.24 12.03
N CYS A 128 -3.62 13.37 11.03
CA CYS A 128 -2.45 13.08 10.24
C CYS A 128 -2.83 12.68 8.81
N THR A 129 -1.89 12.88 7.90
CA THR A 129 -1.97 12.41 6.52
C THR A 129 -0.65 11.77 6.17
N TRP A 130 -0.69 10.57 5.57
CA TRP A 130 0.51 9.83 5.17
C TRP A 130 0.34 9.24 3.78
N SER A 131 1.43 8.73 3.25
CA SER A 131 1.46 8.06 1.95
C SER A 131 2.15 6.71 2.03
N GLY A 132 1.87 5.87 1.06
CA GLY A 132 2.55 4.61 0.83
C GLY A 132 2.54 4.27 -0.65
N HIS A 133 3.32 3.25 -1.03
CA HIS A 133 3.37 2.80 -2.42
C HIS A 133 2.64 1.48 -2.60
N VAL A 134 1.84 1.41 -3.66
CA VAL A 134 1.33 0.16 -4.21
C VAL A 134 2.14 -0.19 -5.45
N ALA A 135 2.39 -1.47 -5.67
CA ALA A 135 3.02 -1.96 -6.89
C ALA A 135 1.95 -2.40 -7.88
N ILE A 136 1.95 -1.80 -9.06
CA ILE A 136 0.99 -2.11 -10.13
C ILE A 136 1.72 -2.87 -11.23
N THR A 137 1.18 -4.01 -11.63
CA THR A 137 1.61 -4.77 -12.81
C THR A 137 0.84 -4.33 -14.05
N ALA A 138 1.37 -4.60 -15.24
CA ALA A 138 0.74 -4.21 -16.49
C ALA A 138 -0.67 -4.81 -16.67
N ASN A 139 -0.87 -6.05 -16.25
CA ASN A 139 -2.15 -6.78 -16.35
C ASN A 139 -2.99 -6.70 -15.07
N ARG A 140 -2.52 -6.00 -14.03
CA ARG A 140 -3.15 -5.87 -12.71
C ARG A 140 -3.24 -7.16 -11.88
N PHE A 141 -2.70 -8.28 -12.36
CA PHE A 141 -2.61 -9.51 -11.58
C PHE A 141 -1.34 -9.55 -10.73
N PRO A 142 -1.36 -10.22 -9.56
CA PRO A 142 -0.15 -10.43 -8.77
C PRO A 142 0.93 -11.14 -9.58
N HIS A 143 2.16 -10.69 -9.39
CA HIS A 143 3.34 -11.29 -10.01
C HIS A 143 4.05 -12.15 -8.96
N ILE A 144 3.88 -13.46 -9.11
CA ILE A 144 4.35 -14.48 -8.18
C ILE A 144 5.16 -15.49 -8.96
N GLY A 145 6.24 -16.01 -8.37
CA GLY A 145 7.06 -17.02 -9.03
C GLY A 145 8.35 -17.32 -8.31
N ALA A 146 9.26 -17.98 -9.04
CA ALA A 146 10.60 -18.29 -8.60
C ALA A 146 11.63 -17.73 -9.61
N ILE A 147 12.72 -17.17 -9.08
CA ILE A 147 13.89 -16.78 -9.88
C ILE A 147 14.71 -18.04 -10.19
N ASN A 148 14.83 -18.91 -9.19
CA ASN A 148 15.44 -20.22 -9.27
C ASN A 148 14.82 -21.14 -8.20
N ARG A 149 15.36 -22.33 -8.00
CA ARG A 149 14.80 -23.31 -7.04
C ARG A 149 14.78 -22.87 -5.58
N ASP A 150 15.56 -21.83 -5.20
CA ASP A 150 15.73 -21.41 -3.80
C ASP A 150 15.31 -19.97 -3.54
N VAL A 151 15.02 -19.19 -4.61
CA VAL A 151 14.62 -17.79 -4.50
C VAL A 151 13.25 -17.58 -5.14
N TYR A 152 12.27 -17.25 -4.32
CA TYR A 152 10.89 -17.00 -4.70
C TYR A 152 10.56 -15.53 -4.57
N PHE A 153 9.47 -15.09 -5.18
CA PHE A 153 9.01 -13.72 -5.05
C PHE A 153 7.48 -13.61 -5.13
N ALA A 154 6.96 -12.55 -4.49
CA ALA A 154 5.57 -12.16 -4.55
C ALA A 154 5.45 -10.64 -4.51
N GLN A 155 4.89 -10.03 -5.57
CA GLN A 155 4.78 -8.59 -5.74
C GLN A 155 3.64 -8.19 -6.67
N GLY A 156 3.39 -6.88 -6.83
CA GLY A 156 2.50 -6.37 -7.86
C GLY A 156 1.02 -6.66 -7.63
N TYR A 157 0.56 -6.55 -6.38
CA TYR A 157 -0.84 -6.83 -6.03
C TYR A 157 -1.84 -5.79 -6.52
N SER A 158 -1.38 -4.69 -7.12
CA SER A 158 -2.20 -3.66 -7.77
C SER A 158 -3.33 -3.09 -6.90
N GLY A 159 -3.10 -2.98 -5.58
CA GLY A 159 -4.07 -2.51 -4.60
C GLY A 159 -4.85 -3.61 -3.87
N HIS A 160 -4.80 -4.86 -4.31
CA HIS A 160 -5.56 -5.99 -3.72
C HIS A 160 -4.74 -6.84 -2.73
N GLY A 161 -3.59 -6.32 -2.24
CA GLY A 161 -2.66 -7.06 -1.40
C GLY A 161 -3.29 -7.62 -0.13
N LEU A 162 -4.13 -6.86 0.57
CA LEU A 162 -4.75 -7.31 1.82
C LEU A 162 -5.53 -8.62 1.66
N ALA A 163 -6.26 -8.79 0.57
CA ALA A 163 -7.02 -10.00 0.28
C ALA A 163 -6.14 -11.17 -0.19
N LEU A 164 -5.10 -10.88 -0.97
CA LEU A 164 -4.36 -11.91 -1.72
C LEU A 164 -3.09 -12.40 -1.02
N THR A 165 -2.44 -11.58 -0.19
CA THR A 165 -1.13 -11.93 0.41
C THR A 165 -1.18 -13.18 1.29
N THR A 166 -2.27 -13.37 2.04
CA THR A 166 -2.46 -14.57 2.87
C THR A 166 -2.53 -15.85 2.03
N MET A 167 -3.25 -15.80 0.92
CA MET A 167 -3.35 -16.92 -0.01
C MET A 167 -1.99 -17.20 -0.67
N VAL A 168 -1.34 -16.16 -1.15
CA VAL A 168 -0.01 -16.26 -1.79
C VAL A 168 1.02 -16.82 -0.82
N GLY A 169 1.03 -16.38 0.44
CA GLY A 169 1.93 -16.93 1.47
C GLY A 169 1.69 -18.41 1.80
N LYS A 170 0.51 -18.96 1.46
CA LYS A 170 0.25 -20.40 1.56
C LYS A 170 0.70 -21.18 0.32
N MET A 171 0.88 -20.51 -0.81
CA MET A 171 1.31 -21.13 -2.07
C MET A 171 2.83 -21.21 -2.19
N LEU A 172 3.57 -20.30 -1.53
CA LEU A 172 5.03 -20.25 -1.48
C LEU A 172 5.60 -21.14 -0.40
#